data_4dc44d3d8fd3d094003091d8c5880fd1
#
_entry.id   4dc44d3d8fd3d094003091d8c5880fd1
#
_cell.length_a   1.000
_cell.length_b   1.000
_cell.length_c   1.000
_cell.angle_alpha   90.00
_cell.angle_beta   90.00
_cell.angle_gamma   90.00
#
_symmetry.space_group_name_H-M   'P 1'
#
loop_
_entity.id
_entity.type
_entity.pdbx_description
1 polymer ?
#
loop_
_entity_poly.entity_id
_entity_poly.type
_entity_poly.pdbx_seq_one_letter_code
_entity_poly.pdbx_strand_id
1 'polypeptide(L)'
;MLDYKREYERWLASDALNADEKAELQAIAGDEKEIESRFYGPLEFGTAGLRGTMKVGLHQMNVHVIRWATQGFADVIAAEGDEAKQKGVAICMDCRVNSMAFARAAAEVCAANGIRVRIFESLRPTPELSFAVRYYGW
;
A
#
# COMPACT_ATOMS: atom_id res chain seq x y z
N MET A 1 16.01 -3.05 16.65
CA MET A 1 15.67 -1.74 16.07
C MET A 1 16.17 -1.76 14.63
N LEU A 2 15.34 -1.36 13.67
CA LEU A 2 15.73 -1.31 12.26
C LEU A 2 16.84 -0.26 12.09
N ASP A 3 17.87 -0.57 11.31
CA ASP A 3 18.88 0.41 10.94
C ASP A 3 18.33 1.32 9.83
N TYR A 4 17.82 2.48 10.20
CA TYR A 4 17.15 3.40 9.28
C TYR A 4 18.09 3.94 8.18
N LYS A 5 19.40 4.04 8.44
CA LYS A 5 20.38 4.46 7.43
C LYS A 5 20.54 3.41 6.36
N ARG A 6 20.68 2.14 6.77
CA ARG A 6 20.75 1.01 5.86
C ARG A 6 19.46 0.85 5.05
N GLU A 7 18.29 1.09 5.66
CA GLU A 7 17.02 1.06 4.94
C GLU A 7 16.92 2.19 3.91
N TYR A 8 17.33 3.40 4.26
CA TYR A 8 17.40 4.52 3.33
C TYR A 8 18.29 4.21 2.13
N GLU A 9 19.50 3.70 2.35
CA GLU A 9 20.43 3.29 1.29
C GLU A 9 19.84 2.19 0.41
N ARG A 10 19.20 1.20 1.01
CA ARG A 10 18.53 0.11 0.30
C ARG A 10 17.42 0.63 -0.63
N TRP A 11 16.61 1.57 -0.15
CA TRP A 11 15.57 2.17 -0.96
C TRP A 11 16.17 3.00 -2.10
N LEU A 12 17.15 3.83 -1.81
CA LEU A 12 17.80 4.69 -2.81
C LEU A 12 18.46 3.86 -3.93
N ALA A 13 19.00 2.69 -3.61
CA ALA A 13 19.58 1.76 -4.57
C ALA A 13 18.55 0.92 -5.34
N SER A 14 17.28 0.94 -4.95
CA SER A 14 16.24 0.08 -5.53
C SER A 14 15.87 0.50 -6.96
N ASP A 15 15.74 -0.47 -7.85
CA ASP A 15 15.23 -0.27 -9.21
C ASP A 15 13.69 -0.13 -9.24
N ALA A 16 13.00 -0.42 -8.13
CA ALA A 16 11.55 -0.23 -8.01
C ALA A 16 11.15 1.24 -7.90
N LEU A 17 12.06 2.14 -7.49
CA LEU A 17 11.82 3.57 -7.42
C LEU A 17 12.01 4.22 -8.79
N ASN A 18 11.07 5.09 -9.14
CA ASN A 18 11.22 5.94 -10.32
C ASN A 18 12.19 7.12 -10.08
N ALA A 19 12.45 7.91 -11.12
CA ALA A 19 13.42 9.01 -11.06
C ALA A 19 13.02 10.10 -10.05
N ASP A 20 11.73 10.43 -9.97
CA ASP A 20 11.23 11.47 -9.05
C ASP A 20 11.32 11.00 -7.59
N GLU A 21 11.01 9.74 -7.32
CA GLU A 21 11.14 9.13 -5.99
C GLU A 21 12.61 9.07 -5.54
N LYS A 22 13.53 8.72 -6.45
CA LYS A 22 14.97 8.76 -6.18
C LYS A 22 15.46 10.19 -5.92
N ALA A 23 15.00 11.16 -6.70
CA ALA A 23 15.34 12.57 -6.50
C ALA A 23 14.81 13.09 -5.13
N GLU A 24 13.60 12.69 -4.73
CA GLU A 24 13.04 13.02 -3.42
C GLU A 24 13.92 12.48 -2.28
N LEU A 25 14.38 11.24 -2.39
CA LEU A 25 15.29 10.65 -1.39
C LEU A 25 16.67 11.30 -1.40
N GLN A 26 17.21 11.62 -2.57
CA GLN A 26 18.49 12.34 -2.69
C GLN A 26 18.42 13.74 -2.07
N ALA A 27 17.29 14.42 -2.16
CA ALA A 27 17.11 15.75 -1.58
C ALA A 27 17.22 15.79 -0.04
N ILE A 28 17.01 14.65 0.63
CA ILE A 28 17.16 14.53 2.09
C ILE A 28 18.52 13.92 2.49
N ALA A 29 19.43 13.67 1.55
CA ALA A 29 20.76 13.17 1.84
C ALA A 29 21.49 14.15 2.79
N GLY A 30 21.87 13.68 3.99
CA GLY A 30 22.46 14.52 5.02
C GLY A 30 21.49 15.09 6.06
N ASP A 31 20.16 15.03 5.83
CA ASP A 31 19.18 15.32 6.88
C ASP A 31 18.85 14.04 7.66
N GLU A 32 19.64 13.78 8.69
CA GLU A 32 19.55 12.57 9.49
C GLU A 32 18.18 12.41 10.18
N LYS A 33 17.57 13.53 10.60
CA LYS A 33 16.25 13.51 11.25
C LYS A 33 15.14 13.13 10.26
N GLU A 34 15.19 13.66 9.05
CA GLU A 34 14.21 13.33 8.02
C GLU A 34 14.39 11.89 7.55
N ILE A 35 15.64 11.40 7.40
CA ILE A 35 15.92 10.00 7.05
C ILE A 35 15.39 9.08 8.15
N GLU A 36 15.69 9.34 9.42
CA GLU A 36 15.19 8.56 10.54
C GLU A 36 13.66 8.54 10.55
N SER A 37 13.01 9.69 10.42
CA SER A 37 11.54 9.79 10.43
C SER A 37 10.85 8.97 9.34
N ARG A 38 11.54 8.76 8.21
CA ARG A 38 11.00 7.99 7.07
C ARG A 38 11.33 6.49 7.11
N PHE A 39 12.36 6.08 7.85
CA PHE A 39 12.91 4.73 7.74
C PHE A 39 13.11 4.00 9.08
N TYR A 40 12.74 4.57 10.23
CA TYR A 40 12.94 3.93 11.55
C TYR A 40 12.15 2.63 11.72
N GLY A 41 11.10 2.42 10.94
CA GLY A 41 10.27 1.23 10.97
C GLY A 41 9.17 1.26 9.91
N PRO A 42 8.49 0.13 9.70
CA PRO A 42 7.34 0.08 8.80
C PRO A 42 6.20 0.96 9.29
N LEU A 43 5.38 1.44 8.33
CA LEU A 43 4.14 2.12 8.65
C LEU A 43 3.16 1.11 9.28
N GLU A 44 2.62 1.45 10.45
CA GLU A 44 1.77 0.57 11.21
C GLU A 44 0.27 0.79 10.93
N PHE A 45 -0.51 -0.28 11.03
CA PHE A 45 -1.96 -0.19 10.96
C PHE A 45 -2.52 0.43 12.24
N GLY A 46 -3.20 1.56 12.09
CA GLY A 46 -4.06 2.11 13.14
C GLY A 46 -5.46 1.48 13.13
N THR A 47 -6.33 1.93 14.03
CA THR A 47 -7.72 1.45 14.14
C THR A 47 -8.52 1.56 12.84
N ALA A 48 -8.20 2.55 12.01
CA ALA A 48 -8.90 2.85 10.75
C ALA A 48 -7.98 2.70 9.52
N GLY A 49 -7.03 1.77 9.55
CA GLY A 49 -6.12 1.48 8.44
C GLY A 49 -4.77 2.20 8.53
N LEU A 50 -4.02 2.17 7.45
CA LEU A 50 -2.73 2.86 7.33
C LEU A 50 -2.92 4.37 7.20
N ARG A 51 -2.13 5.13 7.94
CA ARG A 51 -2.09 6.60 7.88
C ARG A 51 -0.64 7.08 7.95
N GLY A 52 -0.28 7.99 7.10
CA GLY A 52 1.07 8.57 7.05
C GLY A 52 1.13 9.75 6.11
N THR A 53 2.26 10.44 6.14
CA THR A 53 2.55 11.52 5.20
C THR A 53 2.81 10.94 3.82
N MET A 54 2.36 11.62 2.77
CA MET A 54 2.59 11.25 1.37
C MET A 54 4.02 11.58 0.96
N LYS A 55 4.95 10.68 1.24
CA LYS A 55 6.38 10.81 0.94
C LYS A 55 6.96 9.45 0.60
N VAL A 56 8.12 9.43 -0.04
CA VAL A 56 8.90 8.20 -0.23
C VAL A 56 9.56 7.79 1.09
N GLY A 57 9.41 6.52 1.48
CA GLY A 57 9.98 5.97 2.70
C GLY A 57 9.14 4.84 3.29
N LEU A 58 9.77 4.03 4.12
CA LEU A 58 9.17 2.86 4.74
C LEU A 58 8.04 3.21 5.73
N HIS A 59 8.22 4.31 6.48
CA HIS A 59 7.23 4.82 7.46
C HIS A 59 6.31 5.89 6.87
N GLN A 60 6.13 5.90 5.54
CA GLN A 60 5.37 6.92 4.81
C GLN A 60 4.28 6.28 3.94
N MET A 61 3.27 7.07 3.55
CA MET A 61 2.22 6.62 2.62
C MET A 61 2.70 6.78 1.18
N ASN A 62 2.97 5.67 0.51
CA ASN A 62 3.36 5.61 -0.90
C ASN A 62 2.94 4.27 -1.52
N VAL A 63 3.07 4.15 -2.82
CA VAL A 63 2.65 2.98 -3.59
C VAL A 63 3.39 1.70 -3.15
N HIS A 64 4.66 1.81 -2.74
CA HIS A 64 5.47 0.65 -2.33
C HIS A 64 4.99 0.10 -0.99
N VAL A 65 4.67 0.97 -0.04
CA VAL A 65 4.10 0.57 1.26
C VAL A 65 2.71 -0.02 1.09
N ILE A 66 1.87 0.56 0.21
CA ILE A 66 0.56 -0.01 -0.13
C ILE A 66 0.70 -1.41 -0.74
N ARG A 67 1.61 -1.61 -1.70
CA ARG A 67 1.87 -2.92 -2.29
C ARG A 67 2.31 -3.94 -1.25
N TRP A 68 3.23 -3.56 -0.37
CA TRP A 68 3.71 -4.43 0.69
C TRP A 68 2.62 -4.84 1.68
N ALA A 69 1.84 -3.86 2.17
CA ALA A 69 0.72 -4.13 3.05
C ALA A 69 -0.36 -5.00 2.37
N THR A 70 -0.63 -4.76 1.09
CA THR A 70 -1.57 -5.56 0.30
C THR A 70 -1.05 -6.98 0.09
N GLN A 71 0.25 -7.19 -0.07
CA GLN A 71 0.81 -8.53 -0.16
C GLN A 71 0.53 -9.33 1.11
N GLY A 72 0.76 -8.76 2.29
CA GLY A 72 0.39 -9.42 3.56
C GLY A 72 -1.10 -9.77 3.64
N PHE A 73 -1.98 -8.91 3.15
CA PHE A 73 -3.41 -9.20 3.05
C PHE A 73 -3.71 -10.33 2.05
N ALA A 74 -3.05 -10.32 0.90
CA ALA A 74 -3.18 -11.37 -0.11
C ALA A 74 -2.69 -12.73 0.40
N ASP A 75 -1.64 -12.76 1.20
CA ASP A 75 -1.11 -13.98 1.82
C ASP A 75 -2.14 -14.62 2.78
N VAL A 76 -2.87 -13.80 3.55
CA VAL A 76 -3.97 -14.27 4.41
C VAL A 76 -5.08 -14.91 3.58
N ILE A 77 -5.53 -14.24 2.50
CA ILE A 77 -6.56 -14.81 1.61
C ILE A 77 -6.08 -16.11 0.95
N ALA A 78 -4.82 -16.13 0.51
CA ALA A 78 -4.24 -17.31 -0.11
C ALA A 78 -4.18 -18.51 0.84
N ALA A 79 -3.93 -18.27 2.12
CA ALA A 79 -3.93 -19.31 3.15
C ALA A 79 -5.32 -19.93 3.41
N GLU A 80 -6.41 -19.20 3.15
CA GLU A 80 -7.78 -19.69 3.23
C GLU A 80 -8.18 -20.57 2.02
N GLY A 81 -7.36 -20.62 0.97
CA GLY A 81 -7.52 -21.49 -0.18
C GLY A 81 -8.23 -20.89 -1.40
N ASP A 82 -8.49 -21.75 -2.40
CA ASP A 82 -8.98 -21.30 -3.70
C ASP A 82 -10.39 -20.70 -3.65
N GLU A 83 -11.26 -21.18 -2.76
CA GLU A 83 -12.59 -20.60 -2.60
C GLU A 83 -12.51 -19.12 -2.16
N ALA A 84 -11.64 -18.80 -1.21
CA ALA A 84 -11.42 -17.43 -0.76
C ALA A 84 -10.86 -16.55 -1.88
N LYS A 85 -9.91 -17.05 -2.67
CA LYS A 85 -9.39 -16.36 -3.84
C LYS A 85 -10.48 -16.07 -4.89
N GLN A 86 -11.41 -16.98 -5.09
CA GLN A 86 -12.53 -16.81 -6.04
C GLN A 86 -13.60 -15.85 -5.51
N LYS A 87 -13.90 -15.85 -4.23
CA LYS A 87 -14.71 -14.80 -3.60
C LYS A 87 -14.06 -13.45 -3.82
N GLY A 88 -12.77 -13.35 -3.56
CA GLY A 88 -11.91 -12.23 -3.93
C GLY A 88 -12.05 -11.03 -3.00
N VAL A 89 -11.69 -9.87 -3.55
CA VAL A 89 -11.71 -8.59 -2.83
C VAL A 89 -12.48 -7.53 -3.60
N ALA A 90 -13.05 -6.59 -2.88
CA ALA A 90 -13.64 -5.38 -3.43
C ALA A 90 -12.84 -4.16 -2.97
N ILE A 91 -12.55 -3.24 -3.88
CA ILE A 91 -11.77 -2.03 -3.62
C ILE A 91 -12.58 -0.82 -4.04
N CYS A 92 -12.77 0.12 -3.14
CA CYS A 92 -13.28 1.45 -3.45
C CYS A 92 -12.20 2.52 -3.26
N MET A 93 -12.45 3.69 -3.82
CA MET A 93 -11.56 4.84 -3.71
C MET A 93 -12.36 6.09 -3.38
N ASP A 94 -11.71 7.04 -2.75
CA ASP A 94 -12.27 8.34 -2.41
C ASP A 94 -11.56 9.48 -3.18
N CYS A 95 -11.90 10.73 -2.87
CA CYS A 95 -11.38 11.91 -3.57
C CYS A 95 -9.99 12.36 -3.12
N ARG A 96 -9.35 11.66 -2.17
CA ARG A 96 -8.02 12.04 -1.68
C ARG A 96 -6.94 11.82 -2.75
N VAL A 97 -5.89 12.62 -2.65
CA VAL A 97 -4.71 12.51 -3.52
C VAL A 97 -4.17 11.08 -3.50
N ASN A 98 -3.82 10.55 -4.66
CA ASN A 98 -3.31 9.20 -4.88
C ASN A 98 -4.27 8.04 -4.56
N SER A 99 -5.52 8.29 -4.14
CA SER A 99 -6.47 7.22 -3.81
C SER A 99 -6.65 6.22 -4.96
N MET A 100 -6.78 6.71 -6.18
CA MET A 100 -6.88 5.85 -7.37
C MET A 100 -5.59 5.07 -7.65
N ALA A 101 -4.42 5.70 -7.50
CA ALA A 101 -3.13 5.03 -7.70
C ALA A 101 -2.93 3.91 -6.67
N PHE A 102 -3.30 4.15 -5.42
CA PHE A 102 -3.23 3.15 -4.36
C PHE A 102 -4.23 2.01 -4.57
N ALA A 103 -5.46 2.32 -4.98
CA ALA A 103 -6.45 1.30 -5.31
C ALA A 103 -5.98 0.39 -6.45
N ARG A 104 -5.37 0.96 -7.49
CA ARG A 104 -4.80 0.20 -8.60
C ARG A 104 -3.63 -0.66 -8.14
N ALA A 105 -2.69 -0.12 -7.36
CA ALA A 105 -1.56 -0.88 -6.85
C ALA A 105 -2.00 -2.06 -5.98
N ALA A 106 -3.00 -1.88 -5.13
CA ALA A 106 -3.60 -2.95 -4.34
C ALA A 106 -4.27 -4.01 -5.23
N ALA A 107 -5.02 -3.58 -6.25
CA ALA A 107 -5.67 -4.49 -7.21
C ALA A 107 -4.65 -5.34 -7.97
N GLU A 108 -3.55 -4.74 -8.43
CA GLU A 108 -2.47 -5.43 -9.13
C GLU A 108 -1.82 -6.52 -8.27
N VAL A 109 -1.55 -6.23 -6.99
CA VAL A 109 -0.98 -7.21 -6.05
C VAL A 109 -1.95 -8.37 -5.82
N CYS A 110 -3.22 -8.09 -5.55
CA CYS A 110 -4.22 -9.15 -5.37
C CYS A 110 -4.36 -10.02 -6.63
N ALA A 111 -4.45 -9.41 -7.80
CA ALA A 111 -4.54 -10.13 -9.08
C ALA A 111 -3.31 -11.01 -9.34
N ALA A 112 -2.10 -10.51 -9.04
CA ALA A 112 -0.85 -11.27 -9.18
C ALA A 112 -0.81 -12.51 -8.26
N ASN A 113 -1.54 -12.49 -7.14
CA ASN A 113 -1.71 -13.63 -6.22
C ASN A 113 -2.89 -14.56 -6.61
N GLY A 114 -3.51 -14.35 -7.77
CA GLY A 114 -4.63 -15.14 -8.25
C GLY A 114 -5.95 -14.86 -7.52
N ILE A 115 -6.04 -13.74 -6.82
CA ILE A 115 -7.22 -13.31 -6.09
C ILE A 115 -8.10 -12.48 -7.03
N ARG A 116 -9.38 -12.81 -7.11
CA ARG A 116 -10.35 -12.05 -7.90
C ARG A 116 -10.52 -10.65 -7.33
N VAL A 117 -10.37 -9.62 -8.17
CA VAL A 117 -10.51 -8.23 -7.76
C VAL A 117 -11.71 -7.57 -8.40
N ARG A 118 -12.44 -6.80 -7.62
CA ARG A 118 -13.51 -5.91 -8.06
C ARG A 118 -13.17 -4.50 -7.61
N ILE A 119 -13.09 -3.60 -8.56
CA ILE A 119 -12.81 -2.18 -8.29
C ILE A 119 -13.99 -1.34 -8.77
N PHE A 120 -14.42 -0.40 -7.96
CA PHE A 120 -15.48 0.52 -8.36
C PHE A 120 -14.95 1.49 -9.43
N GLU A 121 -15.77 1.76 -10.44
CA GLU A 121 -15.42 2.63 -11.57
C GLU A 121 -15.30 4.11 -11.17
N SER A 122 -15.94 4.51 -10.07
CA SER A 122 -15.96 5.88 -9.57
C SER A 122 -15.84 5.91 -8.05
N LEU A 123 -15.68 7.11 -7.50
CA LEU A 123 -15.55 7.31 -6.06
C LEU A 123 -16.76 6.75 -5.30
N ARG A 124 -16.49 5.99 -4.24
CA ARG A 124 -17.53 5.40 -3.39
C ARG A 124 -17.15 5.52 -1.91
N PRO A 125 -18.12 5.79 -1.05
CA PRO A 125 -17.90 5.80 0.39
C PRO A 125 -17.75 4.37 0.95
N THR A 126 -17.00 4.24 2.02
CA THR A 126 -16.77 2.94 2.70
C THR A 126 -18.06 2.18 3.06
N PRO A 127 -19.17 2.81 3.48
CA PRO A 127 -20.42 2.09 3.73
C PRO A 127 -20.99 1.38 2.50
N GLU A 128 -20.82 1.94 1.32
CA GLU A 128 -21.24 1.30 0.06
C GLU A 128 -20.40 0.06 -0.25
N LEU A 129 -19.09 0.13 -0.02
CA LEU A 129 -18.20 -1.03 -0.13
C LEU A 129 -18.63 -2.15 0.83
N SER A 130 -18.87 -1.82 2.09
CA SER A 130 -19.32 -2.79 3.10
C SER A 130 -20.68 -3.42 2.74
N PHE A 131 -21.59 -2.64 2.19
CA PHE A 131 -22.87 -3.15 1.67
C PHE A 131 -22.65 -4.10 0.50
N ALA A 132 -21.85 -3.71 -0.49
CA ALA A 132 -21.60 -4.49 -1.71
C ALA A 132 -21.01 -5.87 -1.38
N VAL A 133 -20.01 -5.94 -0.49
CA VAL A 133 -19.39 -7.19 -0.06
C VAL A 133 -20.44 -8.18 0.50
N ARG A 134 -21.35 -7.69 1.33
CA ARG A 134 -22.40 -8.53 1.92
C ARG A 134 -23.50 -8.87 0.93
N TYR A 135 -23.91 -7.91 0.11
CA TYR A 135 -25.00 -8.09 -0.86
C TYR A 135 -24.64 -9.08 -1.98
N TYR A 136 -23.41 -9.02 -2.46
CA TYR A 136 -22.94 -9.91 -3.53
C TYR A 136 -22.24 -11.18 -3.02
N GLY A 137 -22.01 -11.31 -1.73
CA GLY A 137 -21.34 -12.48 -1.13
C GLY A 137 -19.84 -12.58 -1.51
N TRP A 138 -19.18 -11.43 -1.63
CA TRP A 138 -17.74 -11.36 -1.96
C TRP A 138 -16.86 -11.60 -0.75
#